data_f9ccf9dbe298050aeeead3835f09baac
#
_entry.id   f9ccf9dbe298050aeeead3835f09baac
#
_cell.length_a   1.000
_cell.length_b   1.000
_cell.length_c   1.000
_cell.angle_alpha   90.00
_cell.angle_beta   90.00
_cell.angle_gamma   90.00
#
_symmetry.space_group_name_H-M   'P 1'
#
loop_
_entity.id
_entity.type
_entity.pdbx_description
1 polymer ?
#
loop_
_entity_poly.entity_id
_entity_poly.type
_entity_poly.pdbx_seq_one_letter_code
_entity_poly.pdbx_strand_id
1 'polypeptide(L)'
;ASNLFGDTPEATYAQAQRLVDQGFTAVKFGWGPMGQSEATDLALVREARRGLGDGVDLMIDAGLCYDASTAIRRAHQFAEQRPFWLEEPLHPDDIEGYRRLVQNSPIRIAAGEQETTLQGFEALIDAGLDVIQPDVARVGGISRAIEIGRLTARHRRLCVNHSYKTGISIAASLHFLAALPNASLLEYCVEQSALRQTLTKQTFPLVDGYVQVPDAPGLGVDLDEEVVEKYKKQVENHKGGNHHEGHAHDGYD
;
A
#
# COMPACT_ATOMS: atom_id res chain seq x y z
N ALA A 1 -3.59 -9.60 0.39
CA ALA A 1 -3.23 -8.93 1.64
C ALA A 1 -2.14 -7.89 1.40
N SER A 2 -2.11 -6.86 2.24
CA SER A 2 -0.98 -5.93 2.36
C SER A 2 -0.47 -5.96 3.80
N ASN A 3 0.83 -6.20 3.98
CA ASN A 3 1.48 -6.44 5.27
C ASN A 3 2.88 -5.81 5.29
N LEU A 4 3.40 -5.52 6.49
CA LEU A 4 4.79 -5.13 6.64
C LEU A 4 5.70 -6.37 6.55
N PHE A 5 6.95 -6.19 6.10
CA PHE A 5 7.95 -7.23 6.30
C PHE A 5 8.15 -7.47 7.80
N GLY A 6 8.39 -8.72 8.18
CA GLY A 6 8.82 -9.03 9.54
C GLY A 6 10.20 -8.44 9.84
N ASP A 7 10.50 -8.26 11.12
CA ASP A 7 11.81 -7.73 11.57
C ASP A 7 13.00 -8.62 11.14
N THR A 8 12.72 -9.87 10.81
CA THR A 8 13.69 -10.82 10.26
C THR A 8 13.11 -11.59 9.07
N PRO A 9 13.96 -12.17 8.21
CA PRO A 9 13.51 -13.03 7.11
C PRO A 9 12.64 -14.21 7.59
N GLU A 10 12.95 -14.82 8.71
CA GLU A 10 12.19 -15.93 9.30
C GLU A 10 10.79 -15.47 9.77
N ALA A 11 10.69 -14.26 10.34
CA ALA A 11 9.41 -13.68 10.71
C ALA A 11 8.55 -13.41 9.47
N THR A 12 9.16 -12.91 8.39
CA THR A 12 8.49 -12.73 7.09
C THR A 12 7.96 -14.05 6.54
N TYR A 13 8.77 -15.14 6.59
CA TYR A 13 8.32 -16.47 6.19
C TYR A 13 7.08 -16.92 6.96
N ALA A 14 7.13 -16.79 8.29
CA ALA A 14 6.01 -17.20 9.15
C ALA A 14 4.74 -16.34 8.91
N GLN A 15 4.90 -15.05 8.64
CA GLN A 15 3.77 -14.19 8.22
C GLN A 15 3.19 -14.64 6.90
N ALA A 16 4.03 -14.94 5.91
CA ALA A 16 3.60 -15.41 4.59
C ALA A 16 2.75 -16.69 4.69
N GLN A 17 3.20 -17.67 5.48
CA GLN A 17 2.43 -18.90 5.70
C GLN A 17 1.05 -18.63 6.32
N ARG A 18 0.98 -17.76 7.35
CA ARG A 18 -0.31 -17.38 7.97
C ARG A 18 -1.28 -16.75 6.98
N LEU A 19 -0.78 -15.92 6.05
CA LEU A 19 -1.62 -15.27 5.04
C LEU A 19 -2.14 -16.26 3.99
N VAL A 20 -1.34 -17.26 3.62
CA VAL A 20 -1.79 -18.39 2.78
C VAL A 20 -2.89 -19.18 3.48
N ASP A 21 -2.71 -19.51 4.77
CA ASP A 21 -3.71 -20.25 5.56
C ASP A 21 -5.03 -19.46 5.72
N GLN A 22 -4.97 -18.13 5.66
CA GLN A 22 -6.14 -17.25 5.66
C GLN A 22 -6.84 -17.16 4.29
N GLY A 23 -6.31 -17.80 3.25
CA GLY A 23 -6.91 -17.86 1.92
C GLY A 23 -6.55 -16.69 0.99
N PHE A 24 -5.53 -15.90 1.29
CA PHE A 24 -5.06 -14.86 0.37
C PHE A 24 -4.32 -15.49 -0.82
N THR A 25 -4.69 -15.05 -2.03
CA THR A 25 -4.08 -15.49 -3.30
C THR A 25 -3.04 -14.50 -3.82
N ALA A 26 -2.95 -13.32 -3.21
CA ALA A 26 -2.00 -12.26 -3.53
C ALA A 26 -1.60 -11.55 -2.25
N VAL A 27 -0.29 -11.37 -2.03
CA VAL A 27 0.26 -10.80 -0.80
C VAL A 27 1.35 -9.79 -1.14
N LYS A 28 1.21 -8.59 -0.61
CA LYS A 28 2.23 -7.54 -0.63
C LYS A 28 2.95 -7.48 0.72
N PHE A 29 4.27 -7.48 0.68
CA PHE A 29 5.12 -7.15 1.81
C PHE A 29 5.89 -5.86 1.53
N GLY A 30 5.99 -5.00 2.53
CA GLY A 30 6.72 -3.75 2.36
C GLY A 30 7.35 -3.21 3.63
N TRP A 31 8.12 -2.14 3.47
CA TRP A 31 8.71 -1.36 4.57
C TRP A 31 9.58 -2.21 5.53
N GLY A 32 9.54 -1.92 6.83
CA GLY A 32 10.32 -2.66 7.84
C GLY A 32 11.83 -2.58 7.57
N PRO A 33 12.54 -3.71 7.52
CA PRO A 33 13.99 -3.74 7.27
C PRO A 33 14.41 -3.55 5.80
N MET A 34 13.45 -3.44 4.85
CA MET A 34 13.76 -3.23 3.43
C MET A 34 14.61 -1.97 3.23
N GLY A 35 15.64 -2.05 2.40
CA GLY A 35 16.57 -0.95 2.13
C GLY A 35 17.76 -0.84 3.09
N GLN A 36 17.81 -1.62 4.18
CA GLN A 36 18.95 -1.58 5.11
C GLN A 36 20.24 -2.13 4.49
N SER A 37 20.14 -3.20 3.72
CA SER A 37 21.27 -3.77 2.97
C SER A 37 20.77 -4.70 1.86
N GLU A 38 21.64 -4.92 0.86
CA GLU A 38 21.36 -5.89 -0.22
C GLU A 38 21.05 -7.29 0.34
N ALA A 39 21.86 -7.77 1.28
CA ALA A 39 21.69 -9.09 1.87
C ALA A 39 20.34 -9.22 2.58
N THR A 40 19.93 -8.18 3.32
CA THR A 40 18.62 -8.13 4.01
C THR A 40 17.48 -8.14 2.98
N ASP A 41 17.53 -7.27 1.97
CA ASP A 41 16.51 -7.16 0.93
C ASP A 41 16.27 -8.50 0.24
N LEU A 42 17.36 -9.16 -0.20
CA LEU A 42 17.28 -10.45 -0.89
C LEU A 42 16.75 -11.57 0.03
N ALA A 43 17.16 -11.56 1.30
CA ALA A 43 16.68 -12.55 2.25
C ALA A 43 15.18 -12.40 2.56
N LEU A 44 14.70 -11.16 2.75
CA LEU A 44 13.28 -10.88 2.99
C LEU A 44 12.40 -11.37 1.83
N VAL A 45 12.77 -11.01 0.59
CA VAL A 45 11.99 -11.38 -0.60
C VAL A 45 12.01 -12.87 -0.86
N ARG A 46 13.16 -13.53 -0.66
CA ARG A 46 13.28 -14.99 -0.75
C ARG A 46 12.41 -15.70 0.28
N GLU A 47 12.44 -15.26 1.53
CA GLU A 47 11.67 -15.89 2.60
C GLU A 47 10.16 -15.61 2.45
N ALA A 48 9.77 -14.42 1.96
CA ALA A 48 8.39 -14.14 1.58
C ALA A 48 7.91 -15.14 0.50
N ARG A 49 8.65 -15.30 -0.60
CA ARG A 49 8.30 -16.26 -1.66
C ARG A 49 8.25 -17.69 -1.14
N ARG A 50 9.22 -18.10 -0.33
CA ARG A 50 9.27 -19.44 0.26
C ARG A 50 8.05 -19.73 1.12
N GLY A 51 7.60 -18.74 1.92
CA GLY A 51 6.42 -18.86 2.78
C GLY A 51 5.11 -18.87 2.01
N LEU A 52 5.00 -18.07 0.94
CA LEU A 52 3.81 -18.01 0.09
C LEU A 52 3.66 -19.23 -0.83
N GLY A 53 4.77 -19.90 -1.19
CA GLY A 53 4.77 -20.91 -2.23
C GLY A 53 4.56 -20.31 -3.63
N ASP A 54 4.43 -21.16 -4.65
CA ASP A 54 4.36 -20.75 -6.05
C ASP A 54 2.95 -20.32 -6.51
N GLY A 55 1.92 -20.67 -5.76
CA GLY A 55 0.51 -20.46 -6.12
C GLY A 55 -0.04 -19.09 -5.69
N VAL A 56 0.73 -18.27 -4.98
CA VAL A 56 0.31 -16.96 -4.46
C VAL A 56 1.15 -15.86 -5.11
N ASP A 57 0.50 -14.81 -5.59
CA ASP A 57 1.19 -13.64 -6.12
C ASP A 57 1.92 -12.88 -5.02
N LEU A 58 3.22 -12.65 -5.20
CA LEU A 58 4.05 -11.84 -4.30
C LEU A 58 4.21 -10.44 -4.88
N MET A 59 3.90 -9.42 -4.09
CA MET A 59 4.23 -8.03 -4.39
C MET A 59 5.21 -7.50 -3.34
N ILE A 60 6.09 -6.60 -3.78
CA ILE A 60 7.13 -6.00 -2.94
C ILE A 60 6.92 -4.50 -2.94
N ASP A 61 6.75 -3.90 -1.77
CA ASP A 61 6.73 -2.46 -1.56
C ASP A 61 8.07 -2.04 -0.94
N ALA A 62 8.85 -1.31 -1.69
CA ALA A 62 10.18 -0.89 -1.25
C ALA A 62 10.17 0.36 -0.36
N GLY A 63 9.02 1.04 -0.20
CA GLY A 63 8.89 2.16 0.74
C GLY A 63 9.85 3.32 0.46
N LEU A 64 10.08 3.67 -0.81
CA LEU A 64 10.90 4.79 -1.27
C LEU A 64 12.41 4.68 -0.92
N CYS A 65 12.92 3.47 -0.65
CA CYS A 65 14.24 3.31 -0.03
C CYS A 65 15.43 3.29 -1.00
N TYR A 66 15.22 3.35 -2.32
CA TYR A 66 16.30 3.22 -3.32
C TYR A 66 16.47 4.47 -4.18
N ASP A 67 17.69 4.64 -4.74
CA ASP A 67 17.92 5.39 -5.96
C ASP A 67 17.60 4.52 -7.20
N ALA A 68 17.50 5.16 -8.38
CA ALA A 68 17.16 4.46 -9.62
C ALA A 68 18.15 3.33 -9.99
N SER A 69 19.45 3.52 -9.74
CA SER A 69 20.48 2.51 -10.06
C SER A 69 20.37 1.31 -9.13
N THR A 70 20.09 1.53 -7.85
CA THR A 70 19.88 0.47 -6.86
C THR A 70 18.57 -0.26 -7.15
N ALA A 71 17.46 0.47 -7.44
CA ALA A 71 16.19 -0.12 -7.79
C ALA A 71 16.27 -1.05 -9.01
N ILE A 72 17.02 -0.66 -10.06
CA ILE A 72 17.27 -1.49 -11.25
C ILE A 72 18.00 -2.79 -10.84
N ARG A 73 19.08 -2.69 -10.07
CA ARG A 73 19.79 -3.89 -9.59
C ARG A 73 18.89 -4.80 -8.75
N ARG A 74 18.12 -4.25 -7.82
CA ARG A 74 17.17 -5.02 -7.01
C ARG A 74 16.07 -5.67 -7.83
N ALA A 75 15.52 -4.98 -8.83
CA ALA A 75 14.52 -5.54 -9.72
C ALA A 75 15.04 -6.81 -10.43
N HIS A 76 16.29 -6.79 -10.92
CA HIS A 76 16.93 -7.98 -11.50
C HIS A 76 17.13 -9.11 -10.49
N GLN A 77 17.58 -8.80 -9.28
CA GLN A 77 17.81 -9.79 -8.23
C GLN A 77 16.48 -10.37 -7.71
N PHE A 78 15.46 -9.54 -7.51
CA PHE A 78 14.14 -9.98 -7.06
C PHE A 78 13.40 -10.82 -8.11
N ALA A 79 13.71 -10.64 -9.39
CA ALA A 79 13.08 -11.40 -10.49
C ALA A 79 13.17 -12.93 -10.32
N GLU A 80 14.21 -13.43 -9.65
CA GLU A 80 14.36 -14.85 -9.31
C GLU A 80 13.21 -15.37 -8.44
N GLN A 81 12.62 -14.49 -7.62
CA GLN A 81 11.48 -14.79 -6.76
C GLN A 81 10.13 -14.50 -7.45
N ARG A 82 10.13 -14.10 -8.71
CA ARG A 82 8.95 -13.86 -9.55
C ARG A 82 7.89 -12.98 -8.87
N PRO A 83 8.25 -11.78 -8.38
CA PRO A 83 7.25 -10.87 -7.82
C PRO A 83 6.33 -10.36 -8.92
N PHE A 84 5.06 -10.15 -8.58
CA PHE A 84 4.06 -9.61 -9.49
C PHE A 84 4.35 -8.14 -9.83
N TRP A 85 4.83 -7.34 -8.83
CA TRP A 85 5.40 -6.01 -9.02
C TRP A 85 6.40 -5.64 -7.92
N LEU A 86 7.20 -4.61 -8.20
CA LEU A 86 7.96 -3.81 -7.24
C LEU A 86 7.30 -2.43 -7.13
N GLU A 87 6.85 -2.07 -5.93
CA GLU A 87 6.10 -0.87 -5.60
C GLU A 87 6.99 0.18 -4.96
N GLU A 88 6.80 1.43 -5.35
CA GLU A 88 7.45 2.64 -4.83
C GLU A 88 8.93 2.48 -4.41
N PRO A 89 9.79 1.98 -5.30
CA PRO A 89 11.21 1.88 -4.97
C PRO A 89 11.92 3.23 -4.90
N LEU A 90 11.40 4.28 -5.57
CA LEU A 90 12.00 5.60 -5.73
C LEU A 90 11.13 6.67 -5.07
N HIS A 91 11.75 7.83 -4.79
CA HIS A 91 11.00 9.01 -4.39
C HIS A 91 9.93 9.36 -5.44
N PRO A 92 8.71 9.77 -5.07
CA PRO A 92 7.62 10.01 -6.01
C PRO A 92 7.91 11.09 -7.05
N ASP A 93 8.75 12.07 -6.73
CA ASP A 93 9.14 13.13 -7.67
C ASP A 93 10.22 12.71 -8.68
N ASP A 94 10.84 11.53 -8.53
CA ASP A 94 11.88 11.04 -9.45
C ASP A 94 11.29 10.34 -10.68
N ILE A 95 10.50 11.08 -11.46
CA ILE A 95 9.83 10.57 -12.67
C ILE A 95 10.84 10.04 -13.69
N GLU A 96 12.01 10.69 -13.83
CA GLU A 96 13.04 10.21 -14.76
C GLU A 96 13.71 8.93 -14.25
N GLY A 97 13.89 8.80 -12.94
CA GLY A 97 14.32 7.56 -12.31
C GLY A 97 13.34 6.42 -12.55
N TYR A 98 12.04 6.67 -12.42
CA TYR A 98 10.99 5.70 -12.78
C TYR A 98 11.05 5.30 -14.24
N ARG A 99 11.22 6.26 -15.18
CA ARG A 99 11.37 5.97 -16.61
C ARG A 99 12.55 5.04 -16.88
N ARG A 100 13.71 5.33 -16.29
CA ARG A 100 14.91 4.49 -16.40
C ARG A 100 14.69 3.10 -15.79
N LEU A 101 14.03 3.04 -14.63
CA LEU A 101 13.74 1.78 -13.95
C LEU A 101 12.82 0.90 -14.81
N VAL A 102 11.70 1.42 -15.30
CA VAL A 102 10.76 0.67 -16.15
C VAL A 102 11.43 0.10 -17.40
N GLN A 103 12.28 0.90 -18.05
CA GLN A 103 13.01 0.47 -19.27
C GLN A 103 14.01 -0.67 -19.01
N ASN A 104 14.47 -0.84 -17.76
CA ASN A 104 15.51 -1.80 -17.39
C ASN A 104 15.06 -2.85 -16.39
N SER A 105 13.79 -2.84 -15.96
CA SER A 105 13.27 -3.79 -14.99
C SER A 105 12.70 -5.04 -15.69
N PRO A 106 13.06 -6.25 -15.23
CA PRO A 106 12.43 -7.50 -15.69
C PRO A 106 11.07 -7.76 -15.03
N ILE A 107 10.68 -6.96 -14.02
CA ILE A 107 9.43 -7.07 -13.28
C ILE A 107 8.62 -5.79 -13.41
N ARG A 108 7.29 -5.89 -13.22
CA ARG A 108 6.40 -4.73 -13.26
C ARG A 108 6.75 -3.71 -12.18
N ILE A 109 6.57 -2.43 -12.48
CA ILE A 109 6.75 -1.33 -11.53
C ILE A 109 5.39 -0.73 -11.22
N ALA A 110 5.15 -0.53 -9.93
CA ALA A 110 3.94 0.05 -9.37
C ALA A 110 4.27 1.32 -8.59
N ALA A 111 3.44 2.34 -8.69
CA ALA A 111 3.47 3.53 -7.83
C ALA A 111 2.18 4.35 -7.94
N GLY A 112 2.06 5.38 -7.09
CA GLY A 112 0.99 6.35 -7.20
C GLY A 112 0.28 6.66 -5.88
N GLU A 113 0.57 5.98 -4.80
CA GLU A 113 -0.06 6.27 -3.51
C GLU A 113 0.29 7.66 -2.96
N GLN A 114 1.47 8.18 -3.30
CA GLN A 114 1.91 9.52 -2.88
C GLN A 114 1.37 10.61 -3.80
N GLU A 115 0.88 10.26 -4.99
CA GLU A 115 0.42 11.24 -5.98
C GLU A 115 -1.02 11.71 -5.67
N THR A 116 -1.28 12.99 -5.93
CA THR A 116 -2.57 13.62 -5.61
C THR A 116 -3.23 14.30 -6.83
N THR A 117 -2.48 14.49 -7.92
CA THR A 117 -2.92 15.26 -9.08
C THR A 117 -3.08 14.38 -10.32
N LEU A 118 -4.02 14.74 -11.21
CA LEU A 118 -4.19 14.01 -12.46
C LEU A 118 -2.91 14.08 -13.32
N GLN A 119 -2.25 15.23 -13.33
CA GLN A 119 -1.00 15.46 -14.07
C GLN A 119 0.14 14.57 -13.56
N GLY A 120 0.25 14.35 -12.24
CA GLY A 120 1.23 13.45 -11.69
C GLY A 120 0.96 12.00 -12.09
N PHE A 121 -0.31 11.56 -12.11
CA PHE A 121 -0.66 10.24 -12.65
C PHE A 121 -0.37 10.11 -14.15
N GLU A 122 -0.61 11.17 -14.94
CA GLU A 122 -0.19 11.21 -16.35
C GLU A 122 1.32 11.03 -16.48
N ALA A 123 2.11 11.73 -15.66
CA ALA A 123 3.57 11.61 -15.67
C ALA A 123 4.05 10.19 -15.32
N LEU A 124 3.44 9.52 -14.33
CA LEU A 124 3.75 8.13 -13.98
C LEU A 124 3.41 7.17 -15.14
N ILE A 125 2.25 7.35 -15.78
CA ILE A 125 1.82 6.54 -16.93
C ILE A 125 2.78 6.76 -18.12
N ASP A 126 3.17 8.00 -18.40
CA ASP A 126 4.11 8.36 -19.48
C ASP A 126 5.54 7.88 -19.18
N ALA A 127 5.91 7.76 -17.91
CA ALA A 127 7.14 7.09 -17.52
C ALA A 127 7.12 5.58 -17.81
N GLY A 128 5.93 5.01 -18.03
CA GLY A 128 5.73 3.63 -18.46
C GLY A 128 5.32 2.66 -17.36
N LEU A 129 4.96 3.12 -16.17
CA LEU A 129 4.56 2.26 -15.06
C LEU A 129 3.46 1.26 -15.46
N ASP A 130 3.56 0.05 -14.93
CA ASP A 130 2.61 -1.04 -15.23
C ASP A 130 1.37 -1.00 -14.36
N VAL A 131 1.53 -0.55 -13.12
CA VAL A 131 0.48 -0.52 -12.10
C VAL A 131 0.40 0.88 -11.50
N ILE A 132 -0.79 1.44 -11.49
CA ILE A 132 -1.08 2.78 -10.95
C ILE A 132 -1.97 2.62 -9.71
N GLN A 133 -1.55 3.24 -8.60
CA GLN A 133 -2.10 2.97 -7.26
C GLN A 133 -2.64 4.24 -6.57
N PRO A 134 -3.77 4.83 -7.04
CA PRO A 134 -4.33 5.99 -6.36
C PRO A 134 -4.90 5.63 -4.98
N ASP A 135 -4.63 6.49 -3.99
CA ASP A 135 -5.35 6.49 -2.72
C ASP A 135 -6.58 7.41 -2.83
N VAL A 136 -7.78 6.84 -2.68
CA VAL A 136 -9.05 7.57 -2.82
C VAL A 136 -9.12 8.80 -1.91
N ALA A 137 -8.55 8.74 -0.72
CA ALA A 137 -8.55 9.87 0.22
C ALA A 137 -7.54 10.96 -0.19
N ARG A 138 -6.37 10.58 -0.71
CA ARG A 138 -5.32 11.51 -1.13
C ARG A 138 -5.67 12.25 -2.41
N VAL A 139 -6.30 11.57 -3.37
CA VAL A 139 -6.71 12.20 -4.65
C VAL A 139 -7.97 13.06 -4.56
N GLY A 140 -8.61 13.13 -3.39
CA GLY A 140 -9.79 13.99 -3.16
C GLY A 140 -11.14 13.30 -3.40
N GLY A 141 -11.19 11.96 -3.37
CA GLY A 141 -12.44 11.19 -3.37
C GLY A 141 -12.65 10.31 -4.58
N ILE A 142 -13.77 9.58 -4.57
CA ILE A 142 -14.09 8.53 -5.55
C ILE A 142 -14.16 9.08 -6.98
N SER A 143 -14.74 10.26 -7.19
CA SER A 143 -14.88 10.83 -8.55
C SER A 143 -13.52 11.06 -9.22
N ARG A 144 -12.56 11.61 -8.48
CA ARG A 144 -11.19 11.78 -8.97
C ARG A 144 -10.47 10.44 -9.16
N ALA A 145 -10.63 9.51 -8.23
CA ALA A 145 -10.05 8.18 -8.34
C ALA A 145 -10.57 7.44 -9.60
N ILE A 146 -11.88 7.53 -9.91
CA ILE A 146 -12.47 6.98 -11.15
C ILE A 146 -11.88 7.63 -12.40
N GLU A 147 -11.67 8.95 -12.39
CA GLU A 147 -11.02 9.67 -13.51
C GLU A 147 -9.62 9.14 -13.78
N ILE A 148 -8.81 8.98 -12.70
CA ILE A 148 -7.48 8.39 -12.77
C ILE A 148 -7.54 6.93 -13.25
N GLY A 149 -8.46 6.12 -12.71
CA GLY A 149 -8.64 4.74 -13.13
C GLY A 149 -9.02 4.59 -14.60
N ARG A 150 -9.86 5.48 -15.13
CA ARG A 150 -10.21 5.53 -16.57
C ARG A 150 -9.03 5.97 -17.43
N LEU A 151 -8.23 6.93 -16.97
CA LEU A 151 -6.98 7.31 -17.61
C LEU A 151 -6.04 6.10 -17.68
N THR A 152 -5.83 5.42 -16.58
CA THR A 152 -5.03 4.19 -16.46
C THR A 152 -5.51 3.10 -17.44
N ALA A 153 -6.84 2.89 -17.54
CA ALA A 153 -7.44 1.92 -18.45
C ALA A 153 -7.18 2.26 -19.93
N ARG A 154 -7.26 3.54 -20.32
CA ARG A 154 -6.94 3.98 -21.70
C ARG A 154 -5.52 3.63 -22.11
N HIS A 155 -4.59 3.67 -21.16
CA HIS A 155 -3.19 3.29 -21.37
C HIS A 155 -2.91 1.79 -21.14
N ARG A 156 -3.97 0.97 -20.93
CA ARG A 156 -3.87 -0.48 -20.70
C ARG A 156 -2.98 -0.84 -19.51
N ARG A 157 -3.00 -0.01 -18.48
CA ARG A 157 -2.29 -0.26 -17.22
C ARG A 157 -3.25 -0.83 -16.18
N LEU A 158 -2.74 -1.58 -15.22
CA LEU A 158 -3.51 -2.08 -14.08
C LEU A 158 -3.76 -0.93 -13.10
N CYS A 159 -4.98 -0.85 -12.57
CA CYS A 159 -5.31 0.08 -11.50
C CYS A 159 -5.61 -0.71 -10.22
N VAL A 160 -4.90 -0.39 -9.16
CA VAL A 160 -5.09 -0.97 -7.82
C VAL A 160 -5.20 0.19 -6.83
N ASN A 161 -6.02 0.08 -5.80
CA ASN A 161 -6.08 1.11 -4.78
C ASN A 161 -4.85 1.05 -3.85
N HIS A 162 -4.49 2.19 -3.27
CA HIS A 162 -3.80 2.23 -1.98
C HIS A 162 -4.84 2.43 -0.88
N SER A 163 -4.78 1.65 0.22
CA SER A 163 -5.67 1.82 1.38
C SER A 163 -5.08 1.20 2.64
N TYR A 164 -4.47 2.02 3.46
CA TYR A 164 -3.79 1.54 4.69
C TYR A 164 -4.40 2.11 6.00
N LYS A 165 -5.51 2.88 5.95
CA LYS A 165 -5.96 3.70 7.07
C LYS A 165 -7.18 3.16 7.81
N THR A 166 -8.37 3.23 7.24
CA THR A 166 -9.64 3.00 7.96
C THR A 166 -10.62 2.12 7.17
N GLY A 167 -11.65 1.59 7.82
CA GLY A 167 -12.77 0.91 7.14
C GLY A 167 -13.50 1.81 6.13
N ILE A 168 -13.52 3.13 6.34
CA ILE A 168 -14.09 4.10 5.38
C ILE A 168 -13.27 4.09 4.09
N SER A 169 -11.93 4.08 4.20
CA SER A 169 -11.04 4.03 3.02
C SER A 169 -11.20 2.72 2.25
N ILE A 170 -11.39 1.59 2.95
CA ILE A 170 -11.67 0.29 2.32
C ILE A 170 -13.00 0.34 1.56
N ALA A 171 -14.08 0.84 2.19
CA ALA A 171 -15.39 0.99 1.53
C ALA A 171 -15.29 1.84 0.26
N ALA A 172 -14.65 3.01 0.35
CA ALA A 172 -14.46 3.90 -0.79
C ALA A 172 -13.62 3.23 -1.90
N SER A 173 -12.57 2.48 -1.54
CA SER A 173 -11.75 1.72 -2.48
C SER A 173 -12.53 0.62 -3.19
N LEU A 174 -13.40 -0.10 -2.49
CA LEU A 174 -14.26 -1.14 -3.08
C LEU A 174 -15.18 -0.55 -4.14
N HIS A 175 -15.89 0.56 -3.85
CA HIS A 175 -16.74 1.25 -4.84
C HIS A 175 -15.94 1.77 -6.02
N PHE A 176 -14.77 2.35 -5.77
CA PHE A 176 -13.87 2.84 -6.81
C PHE A 176 -13.44 1.73 -7.76
N LEU A 177 -12.90 0.63 -7.22
CA LEU A 177 -12.38 -0.49 -8.03
C LEU A 177 -13.50 -1.23 -8.78
N ALA A 178 -14.66 -1.41 -8.16
CA ALA A 178 -15.80 -2.08 -8.79
C ALA A 178 -16.34 -1.31 -10.01
N ALA A 179 -16.07 -0.01 -10.12
CA ALA A 179 -16.47 0.82 -11.25
C ALA A 179 -15.47 0.81 -12.42
N LEU A 180 -14.35 0.07 -12.31
CA LEU A 180 -13.26 0.10 -13.30
C LEU A 180 -13.12 -1.24 -14.04
N PRO A 181 -12.86 -1.21 -15.36
CA PRO A 181 -12.65 -2.42 -16.14
C PRO A 181 -11.24 -3.03 -15.99
N ASN A 182 -10.28 -2.29 -15.45
CA ASN A 182 -8.87 -2.63 -15.31
C ASN A 182 -8.42 -2.81 -13.86
N ALA A 183 -9.36 -3.01 -12.93
CA ALA A 183 -9.11 -3.32 -11.54
C ALA A 183 -9.42 -4.80 -11.28
N SER A 184 -8.48 -5.51 -10.67
CA SER A 184 -8.61 -6.93 -10.34
C SER A 184 -8.17 -7.28 -8.93
N LEU A 185 -7.52 -6.36 -8.23
CA LEU A 185 -7.00 -6.54 -6.88
C LEU A 185 -7.45 -5.39 -5.98
N LEU A 186 -7.76 -5.72 -4.74
CA LEU A 186 -7.95 -4.76 -3.64
C LEU A 186 -6.73 -4.82 -2.74
N GLU A 187 -6.08 -3.69 -2.49
CA GLU A 187 -5.15 -3.61 -1.37
C GLU A 187 -5.94 -3.71 -0.07
N TYR A 188 -5.72 -4.81 0.63
CA TYR A 188 -6.40 -5.15 1.88
C TYR A 188 -5.37 -5.27 2.99
N CYS A 189 -5.19 -4.20 3.77
CA CYS A 189 -4.23 -4.18 4.86
C CYS A 189 -4.68 -5.09 6.01
N VAL A 190 -3.80 -6.00 6.41
CA VAL A 190 -4.02 -6.96 7.50
C VAL A 190 -3.32 -6.59 8.80
N GLU A 191 -2.54 -5.51 8.80
CA GLU A 191 -1.92 -4.98 10.01
C GLU A 191 -2.96 -4.57 11.05
N GLN A 192 -2.69 -4.84 12.31
CA GLN A 192 -3.62 -4.52 13.38
C GLN A 192 -3.75 -3.02 13.58
N SER A 193 -4.97 -2.51 13.44
CA SER A 193 -5.30 -1.11 13.67
C SER A 193 -6.73 -0.98 14.17
N ALA A 194 -6.87 -0.41 15.35
CA ALA A 194 -8.20 -0.19 15.94
C ALA A 194 -9.06 0.73 15.05
N LEU A 195 -8.49 1.77 14.43
CA LEU A 195 -9.22 2.63 13.49
C LEU A 195 -9.69 1.89 12.25
N ARG A 196 -8.92 0.92 11.74
CA ARG A 196 -9.34 0.14 10.59
C ARG A 196 -10.42 -0.87 10.94
N GLN A 197 -10.31 -1.49 12.10
CA GLN A 197 -11.14 -2.62 12.49
C GLN A 197 -12.45 -2.21 13.18
N THR A 198 -12.48 -1.05 13.86
CA THR A 198 -13.58 -0.71 14.77
C THR A 198 -14.23 0.65 14.51
N LEU A 199 -13.64 1.51 13.66
CA LEU A 199 -14.20 2.85 13.39
C LEU A 199 -15.56 2.77 12.67
N THR A 200 -15.78 1.74 11.86
CA THR A 200 -17.05 1.49 11.20
C THR A 200 -17.76 0.28 11.82
N LYS A 201 -19.09 0.34 11.90
CA LYS A 201 -19.92 -0.80 12.39
C LYS A 201 -19.84 -2.00 11.44
N GLN A 202 -19.70 -1.73 10.14
CA GLN A 202 -19.53 -2.75 9.11
C GLN A 202 -18.08 -3.20 9.05
N THR A 203 -17.90 -4.49 8.77
CA THR A 203 -16.62 -5.14 8.53
C THR A 203 -16.53 -5.64 7.09
N PHE A 204 -15.32 -5.90 6.63
CA PHE A 204 -15.05 -6.32 5.26
C PHE A 204 -14.35 -7.69 5.25
N PRO A 205 -15.05 -8.78 5.57
CA PRO A 205 -14.44 -10.10 5.64
C PRO A 205 -13.99 -10.58 4.26
N LEU A 206 -12.84 -11.29 4.24
CA LEU A 206 -12.41 -12.05 3.07
C LEU A 206 -13.25 -13.34 2.99
N VAL A 207 -13.95 -13.54 1.88
CA VAL A 207 -14.73 -14.76 1.61
C VAL A 207 -14.31 -15.30 0.25
N ASP A 208 -13.77 -16.50 0.21
CA ASP A 208 -13.31 -17.17 -1.02
C ASP A 208 -12.36 -16.31 -1.88
N GLY A 209 -11.48 -15.52 -1.23
CA GLY A 209 -10.54 -14.63 -1.91
C GLY A 209 -11.12 -13.27 -2.32
N TYR A 210 -12.37 -12.98 -1.99
CA TYR A 210 -13.08 -11.74 -2.36
C TYR A 210 -13.55 -10.95 -1.15
N VAL A 211 -13.71 -9.64 -1.34
CA VAL A 211 -14.35 -8.74 -0.38
C VAL A 211 -15.59 -8.14 -1.03
N GLN A 212 -16.72 -8.26 -0.38
CA GLN A 212 -18.01 -7.77 -0.89
C GLN A 212 -18.06 -6.24 -0.90
N VAL A 213 -18.49 -5.66 -2.01
CA VAL A 213 -18.82 -4.23 -2.09
C VAL A 213 -20.12 -3.97 -1.33
N PRO A 214 -20.17 -2.97 -0.42
CA PRO A 214 -21.41 -2.64 0.30
C PRO A 214 -22.53 -2.16 -0.64
N ASP A 215 -23.78 -2.59 -0.41
CA ASP A 215 -24.96 -2.21 -1.20
C ASP A 215 -25.82 -1.11 -0.54
N ALA A 216 -25.55 -0.76 0.73
CA ALA A 216 -26.30 0.28 1.43
C ALA A 216 -25.98 1.69 0.87
N PRO A 217 -26.89 2.68 1.05
CA PRO A 217 -26.68 4.04 0.56
C PRO A 217 -25.35 4.68 1.00
N GLY A 218 -24.80 5.54 0.17
CA GLY A 218 -23.50 6.17 0.39
C GLY A 218 -22.35 5.19 0.20
N LEU A 219 -21.42 5.13 1.14
CA LEU A 219 -20.34 4.14 1.16
C LEU A 219 -20.79 2.79 1.73
N GLY A 220 -22.04 2.70 2.22
CA GLY A 220 -22.53 1.51 2.88
C GLY A 220 -21.93 1.23 4.24
N VAL A 221 -21.37 2.25 4.91
CA VAL A 221 -20.80 2.15 6.26
C VAL A 221 -21.30 3.26 7.16
N ASP A 222 -21.45 2.93 8.46
CA ASP A 222 -21.77 3.86 9.53
C ASP A 222 -20.60 3.94 10.51
N LEU A 223 -20.38 5.12 11.08
CA LEU A 223 -19.42 5.26 12.16
C LEU A 223 -19.90 4.58 13.43
N ASP A 224 -18.99 4.00 14.18
CA ASP A 224 -19.20 3.60 15.56
C ASP A 224 -18.93 4.79 16.48
N GLU A 225 -20.01 5.43 16.94
CA GLU A 225 -19.92 6.64 17.75
C GLU A 225 -19.22 6.39 19.10
N GLU A 226 -19.31 5.20 19.67
CA GLU A 226 -18.61 4.87 20.92
C GLU A 226 -17.10 4.83 20.69
N VAL A 227 -16.66 4.30 19.57
CA VAL A 227 -15.24 4.27 19.16
C VAL A 227 -14.73 5.69 18.89
N VAL A 228 -15.52 6.51 18.19
CA VAL A 228 -15.19 7.91 17.93
C VAL A 228 -14.96 8.65 19.24
N GLU A 229 -15.89 8.57 20.19
CA GLU A 229 -15.80 9.24 21.50
C GLU A 229 -14.64 8.71 22.35
N LYS A 230 -14.36 7.41 22.29
CA LYS A 230 -13.20 6.80 22.98
C LYS A 230 -11.87 7.43 22.51
N TYR A 231 -11.66 7.54 21.19
CA TYR A 231 -10.41 8.09 20.66
C TYR A 231 -10.31 9.61 20.82
N LYS A 232 -11.42 10.33 20.76
CA LYS A 232 -11.49 11.76 21.05
C LYS A 232 -11.01 12.08 22.48
N LYS A 233 -11.49 11.34 23.47
CA LYS A 233 -11.05 11.45 24.88
C LYS A 233 -9.58 11.14 25.09
N GLN A 234 -9.02 10.18 24.34
CA GLN A 234 -7.58 9.87 24.41
C GLN A 234 -6.72 11.03 23.91
N VAL A 235 -7.12 11.71 22.84
CA VAL A 235 -6.41 12.90 22.30
C VAL A 235 -6.48 14.06 23.30
N GLU A 236 -7.60 14.29 23.96
CA GLU A 236 -7.76 15.32 24.98
C GLU A 236 -6.85 15.08 26.19
N ASN A 237 -6.76 13.83 26.66
CA ASN A 237 -5.88 13.45 27.76
C ASN A 237 -4.39 13.62 27.43
N HIS A 238 -3.97 13.36 26.19
CA HIS A 238 -2.59 13.60 25.75
C HIS A 238 -2.24 15.09 25.67
N LYS A 239 -3.18 15.95 25.29
CA LYS A 239 -2.99 17.41 25.28
C LYS A 239 -2.94 18.01 26.69
N GLY A 240 -3.64 17.42 27.65
CA GLY A 240 -3.63 17.85 29.05
C GLY A 240 -2.37 17.46 29.83
N GLY A 241 -1.59 16.47 29.34
CA GLY A 241 -0.36 15.99 29.98
C GLY A 241 0.94 16.76 29.65
N ASN A 242 0.93 17.61 28.63
CA ASN A 242 2.14 18.28 28.11
C ASN A 242 2.30 19.76 28.56
N HIS A 243 1.70 20.16 29.67
CA HIS A 243 1.96 21.47 30.26
C HIS A 243 2.76 21.34 31.57
N HIS A 244 4.01 20.93 31.48
CA HIS A 244 5.09 21.27 32.44
C HIS A 244 6.37 20.54 32.05
N GLU A 245 7.18 21.20 31.22
CA GLU A 245 8.64 21.22 31.35
C GLU A 245 9.17 22.27 30.35
N GLY A 246 9.35 23.46 30.87
CA GLY A 246 10.05 24.54 30.18
C GLY A 246 11.54 24.20 30.10
N HIS A 247 12.05 23.93 28.91
CA HIS A 247 13.48 24.01 28.66
C HIS A 247 13.81 25.44 28.22
N ALA A 248 14.52 26.14 29.11
CA ALA A 248 15.21 27.37 28.80
C ALA A 248 16.23 27.10 27.66
N HIS A 249 16.10 27.84 26.57
CA HIS A 249 17.17 27.95 25.58
C HIS A 249 18.21 28.91 26.13
N ASP A 250 19.37 28.38 26.50
CA ASP A 250 20.60 29.17 26.68
C ASP A 250 21.20 29.45 25.29
N GLY A 251 21.65 30.69 25.13
CA GLY A 251 21.98 31.36 23.93
C GLY A 251 23.19 30.80 23.16
N TYR A 252 23.21 31.14 21.91
CA TYR A 252 24.41 31.15 21.06
C TYR A 252 24.99 32.57 21.05
N ASP A 253 26.23 32.71 21.52
CA ASP A 253 27.19 33.70 21.07
C ASP A 253 27.98 33.16 19.88
#